data_f24bd65c4ea28ba50abe4fb5d6881f43
#
_entry.id   f24bd65c4ea28ba50abe4fb5d6881f43
#
_cell.length_a   1.000
_cell.length_b   1.000
_cell.length_c   1.000
_cell.angle_alpha   90.00
_cell.angle_beta   90.00
_cell.angle_gamma   90.00
#
_symmetry.space_group_name_H-M   'P 1'
#
loop_
_entity.id
_entity.type
_entity.pdbx_description
1 polymer ?
#
loop_
_entity_poly.entity_id
_entity_poly.type
_entity_poly.pdbx_seq_one_letter_code
_entity_poly.pdbx_strand_id
1 'polypeptide(L)' 'MEERARLEFDGEVIDSNKGKFRVKVNDNMTVLCTLSGKIRMNSVKILVGDRVMIEVGTYDTTQGRIVFRYKS' A
#
# COMPACT_ATOMS: atom_id res chain seq x y z
N MET A 1 4.53 26.18 0.43
CA MET A 1 3.97 25.06 0.69
C MET A 1 4.83 24.04 1.16
N GLU A 2 4.46 23.37 2.08
CA GLU A 2 5.25 22.42 2.51
C GLU A 2 5.01 21.15 1.98
N GLU A 3 5.95 20.31 1.93
CA GLU A 3 5.79 19.08 1.46
C GLU A 3 5.39 18.18 2.47
N ARG A 4 4.41 17.37 2.21
CA ARG A 4 3.95 16.48 3.13
C ARG A 4 4.88 15.38 3.26
N ALA A 5 5.33 15.07 4.41
CA ALA A 5 6.20 13.97 4.64
C ALA A 5 5.45 12.67 4.38
N ARG A 6 6.08 11.74 3.71
CA ARG A 6 5.51 10.45 3.46
C ARG A 6 6.53 9.40 3.73
N LEU A 7 6.08 8.25 4.20
CA LEU A 7 6.93 7.11 4.45
C LEU A 7 6.58 6.03 3.45
N GLU A 8 7.59 5.38 2.92
CA GLU A 8 7.40 4.30 1.97
C GLU A 8 7.84 3.01 2.59
N PHE A 9 7.06 1.96 2.43
CA PHE A 9 7.39 0.65 2.94
C PHE A 9 7.10 -0.40 1.90
N ASP A 10 7.83 -1.49 1.95
CA ASP A 10 7.53 -2.66 1.13
C ASP A 10 6.77 -3.62 2.01
N GLY A 11 5.82 -4.31 1.46
CA GLY A 11 5.06 -5.26 2.23
C GLY A 11 4.39 -6.29 1.35
N GLU A 12 3.66 -7.18 1.99
CA GLU A 12 2.96 -8.24 1.30
C GLU A 12 1.46 -8.08 1.53
N VAL A 13 0.67 -8.22 0.49
CA VAL A 13 -0.78 -8.13 0.61
C VAL A 13 -1.27 -9.41 1.27
N ILE A 14 -1.89 -9.30 2.44
CA ILE A 14 -2.37 -10.46 3.17
C ILE A 14 -3.88 -10.59 3.16
N ASP A 15 -4.58 -9.55 2.72
CA ASP A 15 -6.03 -9.60 2.66
C ASP A 15 -6.54 -8.55 1.68
N SER A 16 -7.68 -8.83 1.07
CA SER A 16 -8.27 -7.93 0.09
C SER A 16 -9.77 -7.97 0.26
N ASN A 17 -10.40 -6.81 0.43
CA ASN A 17 -11.82 -6.74 0.62
C ASN A 17 -12.37 -5.40 0.16
N LYS A 18 -13.21 -5.44 -0.86
CA LYS A 18 -13.90 -4.25 -1.34
C LYS A 18 -13.02 -3.05 -1.61
N GLY A 19 -11.95 -3.28 -2.32
CA GLY A 19 -11.05 -2.20 -2.70
C GLY A 19 -10.05 -1.78 -1.64
N LYS A 20 -10.06 -2.46 -0.50
CA LYS A 20 -9.10 -2.21 0.55
C LYS A 20 -8.21 -3.43 0.70
N PHE A 21 -6.94 -3.17 0.97
CA PHE A 21 -5.94 -4.23 1.04
C PHE A 21 -5.18 -4.11 2.34
N ARG A 22 -5.00 -5.22 3.03
CA ARG A 22 -4.15 -5.21 4.19
C ARG A 22 -2.78 -5.60 3.75
N VAL A 23 -1.81 -4.77 4.05
CA VAL A 23 -0.43 -4.99 3.65
C VAL A 23 0.40 -5.14 4.90
N LYS A 24 1.04 -6.28 5.04
CA LYS A 24 1.89 -6.54 6.19
C LYS A 24 3.29 -6.09 5.86
N VAL A 25 3.78 -5.13 6.61
CA VAL A 25 5.11 -4.57 6.41
C VAL A 25 6.12 -5.36 7.24
N ASN A 26 5.77 -5.66 8.48
CA ASN A 26 6.62 -6.50 9.31
C ASN A 26 5.72 -7.10 10.38
N ASP A 27 6.29 -7.85 11.32
CA ASP A 27 5.52 -8.55 12.32
C ASP A 27 4.68 -7.64 13.18
N ASN A 28 5.03 -6.40 13.29
CA ASN A 28 4.34 -5.47 14.15
C ASN A 28 3.54 -4.41 13.40
N MET A 29 3.57 -4.42 12.09
CA MET A 29 2.92 -3.36 11.34
C MET A 29 2.15 -3.87 10.16
N THR A 30 0.85 -3.62 10.15
CA THR A 30 -0.02 -3.91 9.03
C THR A 30 -0.78 -2.64 8.71
N VAL A 31 -0.81 -2.29 7.44
CA VAL A 31 -1.40 -1.03 6.99
C VAL A 31 -2.59 -1.33 6.09
N LEU A 32 -3.69 -0.62 6.30
CA LEU A 32 -4.85 -0.76 5.45
C LEU A 32 -4.68 0.19 4.28
N CYS A 33 -4.62 -0.34 3.09
CA CYS A 33 -4.29 0.43 1.90
C CYS A 33 -5.39 0.45 0.87
N THR A 34 -5.43 1.53 0.10
CA THR A 34 -6.25 1.61 -1.09
C THR A 34 -5.29 1.69 -2.26
N LEU A 35 -5.78 1.62 -3.47
CA LEU A 35 -4.93 1.73 -4.64
C LEU A 35 -4.67 3.19 -4.94
N SER A 36 -3.45 3.51 -5.31
CA SER A 36 -3.12 4.87 -5.73
C SER A 36 -3.74 5.12 -7.10
N GLY A 37 -3.82 6.37 -7.48
CA GLY A 37 -4.35 6.73 -8.80
C GLY A 37 -3.55 6.11 -9.93
N LYS A 38 -2.23 6.04 -9.76
CA LYS A 38 -1.38 5.50 -10.79
C LYS A 38 -1.63 4.00 -10.98
N ILE A 39 -1.76 3.25 -9.91
CA ILE A 39 -2.04 1.84 -9.99
C ILE A 39 -3.40 1.62 -10.66
N ARG A 40 -4.39 2.42 -10.29
CA ARG A 40 -5.71 2.31 -10.84
C ARG A 40 -5.73 2.64 -12.32
N MET A 41 -5.03 3.69 -12.73
CA MET A 41 -4.97 4.10 -14.11
C MET A 41 -4.29 3.08 -15.00
N ASN A 42 -3.31 2.38 -14.46
CA ASN A 42 -2.58 1.39 -15.23
C ASN A 42 -3.22 0.01 -15.17
N SER A 43 -4.37 -0.08 -14.53
CA SER A 43 -5.12 -1.33 -14.42
C SER A 43 -4.30 -2.47 -13.84
N VAL A 44 -3.46 -2.16 -12.90
CA VAL A 44 -2.65 -3.17 -12.24
C VAL A 44 -3.52 -3.92 -11.25
N LYS A 45 -3.54 -5.25 -11.35
CA LYS A 45 -4.34 -6.04 -10.46
C LYS A 45 -3.52 -6.47 -9.28
N ILE A 46 -4.01 -6.23 -8.10
CA ILE A 46 -3.32 -6.58 -6.85
C ILE A 46 -4.03 -7.76 -6.22
N LEU A 47 -3.27 -8.79 -5.90
CA LEU A 47 -3.83 -10.00 -5.32
C LEU A 47 -3.14 -10.30 -4.00
N VAL A 48 -3.82 -11.10 -3.16
CA VAL A 48 -3.22 -11.55 -1.91
C VAL A 48 -1.97 -12.33 -2.25
N GLY A 49 -0.90 -12.04 -1.55
CA GLY A 49 0.40 -12.65 -1.80
C GLY A 49 1.34 -11.78 -2.61
N ASP A 50 0.83 -10.72 -3.23
CA ASP A 50 1.71 -9.85 -4.01
C ASP A 50 2.56 -8.99 -3.10
N ARG A 51 3.76 -8.70 -3.58
CA ARG A 51 4.62 -7.77 -2.87
C ARG A 51 4.43 -6.41 -3.49
N VAL A 52 4.28 -5.43 -2.63
CA VAL A 52 3.94 -4.08 -3.08
C VAL A 52 4.73 -3.05 -2.29
N MET A 53 4.82 -1.86 -2.86
CA MET A 53 5.34 -0.71 -2.14
C MET A 53 4.14 0.16 -1.79
N ILE A 54 4.09 0.62 -0.55
CA ILE A 54 3.01 1.47 -0.10
C ILE A 54 3.55 2.78 0.42
N GLU A 55 2.71 3.80 0.42
CA GLU A 55 3.02 5.08 1.02
C GLU A 55 2.05 5.34 2.14
N VAL A 56 2.55 5.84 3.25
CA VAL A 56 1.69 6.25 4.36
C VAL A 56 2.06 7.66 4.76
N GLY A 57 1.12 8.39 5.30
CA GLY A 57 1.39 9.71 5.84
C GLY A 57 2.02 9.57 7.21
N THR A 58 2.81 10.56 7.60
CA THR A 58 3.46 10.50 8.91
C THR A 58 2.48 10.75 10.04
N TYR A 59 1.32 11.33 9.72
CA TYR A 59 0.33 11.59 10.77
C TYR A 59 -0.51 10.35 11.07
N ASP A 60 -0.66 9.44 10.12
CA ASP A 60 -1.46 8.27 10.35
C ASP A 60 -0.87 7.11 9.57
N THR A 61 -0.09 6.30 10.24
CA THR A 61 0.59 5.18 9.59
C THR A 61 -0.26 3.92 9.54
N THR A 62 -1.53 4.00 9.95
CA THR A 62 -2.40 2.84 9.87
C THR A 62 -3.10 2.75 8.52
N GLN A 63 -3.04 3.81 7.72
CA GLN A 63 -3.67 3.82 6.42
C GLN A 63 -2.70 4.32 5.37
N GLY A 64 -2.75 3.73 4.21
CA GLY A 64 -1.83 4.10 3.15
C GLY A 64 -2.39 3.80 1.77
N ARG A 65 -1.52 3.88 0.78
CA ARG A 65 -1.87 3.60 -0.59
C ARG A 65 -0.82 2.71 -1.20
N ILE A 66 -1.27 1.77 -2.04
CA ILE A 66 -0.35 0.93 -2.79
C ILE A 66 0.06 1.73 -4.01
N VAL A 67 1.35 1.99 -4.14
CA VAL A 67 1.87 2.82 -5.24
C VAL A 67 2.65 2.02 -6.27
N PHE A 68 3.03 0.80 -5.93
CA PHE A 68 3.81 0.01 -6.87
C PHE A 68 3.67 -1.47 -6.54
N ARG A 69 3.61 -2.31 -7.57
CA ARG A 69 3.53 -3.73 -7.38
C ARG A 69 4.79 -4.34 -7.94
N TYR A 70 5.51 -5.11 -7.13
CA TYR A 70 6.72 -5.74 -7.60
C TYR A 70 6.37 -7.00 -8.40
N LYS A 71 7.12 -7.24 -9.46
CA LYS A 71 6.88 -8.40 -10.22
C LYS A 71 7.41 -9.57 -9.47
N SER A 72 6.72 -10.62 -9.40
CA SER A 72 7.20 -11.80 -8.70
C SER A 72 7.92 -12.74 -9.64
#